data_84efe14822533014c1527c22457b30b0
#
_entry.id   84efe14822533014c1527c22457b30b0
#
_cell.length_a   1.000
_cell.length_b   1.000
_cell.length_c   1.000
_cell.angle_alpha   90.00
_cell.angle_beta   90.00
_cell.angle_gamma   90.00
#
_symmetry.space_group_name_H-M   'P 1'
#
loop_
_entity.id
_entity.type
_entity.pdbx_description
1 polymer ?
#
loop_
_entity_poly.entity_id
_entity_poly.type
_entity_poly.pdbx_seq_one_letter_code
_entity_poly.pdbx_strand_id
1 'polypeptide(L)'
;MFAARVGRSAPSIGFVRRLTCLTGIGNPEPQYANTRHNAGLVMLDLLRQRLDSGGSHSYKVCMNAPAKYCHVSPDLLLIRSDGDYINLSGKTVVPLWKRLPHRDAVTHIVVHDELSLPLGKVQLRKPGTSLRGHNGLRSLRSHWGSDGFHRLAIGIGRPHERDPQVVSDYVLSRFDGQEMSILATQSLEKALEKLQSLL
;
A
#
# COMPACT_ATOMS: atom_id res chain seq x y z
N MET A 1 -55.32 -34.52 -12.94
CA MET A 1 -53.90 -34.46 -13.32
C MET A 1 -53.45 -33.01 -13.24
N PHE A 2 -52.81 -32.60 -12.14
CA PHE A 2 -52.25 -31.26 -11.97
C PHE A 2 -50.73 -31.39 -12.01
N ALA A 3 -50.09 -30.86 -13.06
CA ALA A 3 -48.64 -30.82 -13.18
C ALA A 3 -48.09 -29.63 -12.35
N ALA A 4 -47.34 -29.95 -11.32
CA ALA A 4 -46.62 -28.97 -10.55
C ALA A 4 -45.46 -28.38 -11.39
N ARG A 5 -45.50 -27.07 -11.66
CA ARG A 5 -44.38 -26.32 -12.23
C ARG A 5 -43.27 -26.18 -11.15
N VAL A 6 -42.19 -26.90 -11.35
CA VAL A 6 -40.96 -26.69 -10.58
C VAL A 6 -40.36 -25.34 -11.01
N GLY A 7 -40.49 -24.34 -10.18
CA GLY A 7 -39.85 -23.05 -10.38
C GLY A 7 -38.34 -23.23 -10.26
N ARG A 8 -37.62 -23.04 -11.35
CA ARG A 8 -36.14 -22.87 -11.33
C ARG A 8 -35.84 -21.53 -10.68
N SER A 9 -35.33 -21.58 -9.47
CA SER A 9 -34.71 -20.39 -8.85
C SER A 9 -33.53 -19.95 -9.71
N ALA A 10 -33.55 -18.70 -10.17
CA ALA A 10 -32.42 -18.08 -10.84
C ALA A 10 -31.20 -18.10 -9.90
N PRO A 11 -29.99 -18.37 -10.40
CA PRO A 11 -28.82 -18.31 -9.59
C PRO A 11 -28.66 -16.83 -9.08
N SER A 12 -28.61 -16.67 -7.76
CA SER A 12 -28.25 -15.40 -7.15
C SER A 12 -26.87 -15.00 -7.68
N ILE A 13 -26.79 -13.91 -8.43
CA ILE A 13 -25.52 -13.30 -8.81
C ILE A 13 -24.92 -12.80 -7.50
N GLY A 14 -24.10 -13.64 -6.88
CA GLY A 14 -23.33 -13.25 -5.70
C GLY A 14 -22.44 -12.10 -6.12
N PHE A 15 -22.63 -10.94 -5.50
CA PHE A 15 -21.70 -9.83 -5.61
C PHE A 15 -20.33 -10.34 -5.15
N VAL A 16 -19.43 -10.59 -6.09
CA VAL A 16 -18.03 -10.88 -5.77
C VAL A 16 -17.46 -9.59 -5.16
N ARG A 17 -17.37 -9.55 -3.84
CA ARG A 17 -16.72 -8.45 -3.14
C ARG A 17 -15.28 -8.35 -3.63
N ARG A 18 -14.92 -7.17 -4.13
CA ARG A 18 -13.56 -6.93 -4.64
C ARG A 18 -12.63 -6.71 -3.45
N LEU A 19 -11.65 -7.59 -3.32
CA LEU A 19 -10.59 -7.41 -2.33
C LEU A 19 -9.68 -6.23 -2.74
N THR A 20 -9.52 -5.26 -1.84
CA THR A 20 -8.49 -4.22 -1.96
C THR A 20 -7.28 -4.61 -1.12
N CYS A 21 -6.11 -4.61 -1.73
CA CYS A 21 -4.84 -4.91 -1.08
C CYS A 21 -3.97 -3.64 -1.03
N LEU A 22 -3.86 -3.01 0.14
CA LEU A 22 -2.92 -1.91 0.39
C LEU A 22 -1.57 -2.49 0.78
N THR A 23 -0.54 -2.16 0.05
CA THR A 23 0.83 -2.63 0.32
C THR A 23 1.73 -1.45 0.63
N GLY A 24 2.18 -1.30 1.88
CA GLY A 24 3.22 -0.35 2.26
C GLY A 24 4.61 -0.93 1.99
N ILE A 25 5.44 -0.18 1.30
CA ILE A 25 6.83 -0.55 1.05
C ILE A 25 7.79 0.39 1.78
N GLY A 26 8.90 -0.15 2.24
CA GLY A 26 9.95 0.57 2.98
C GLY A 26 11.18 -0.27 3.17
N ASN A 27 12.14 0.26 3.90
CA ASN A 27 13.37 -0.41 4.33
C ASN A 27 13.19 -1.14 5.66
N PRO A 28 14.10 -2.07 6.03
CA PRO A 28 13.97 -2.88 7.25
C PRO A 28 13.84 -2.06 8.53
N GLU A 29 12.92 -2.48 9.40
CA GLU A 29 12.80 -1.92 10.74
C GLU A 29 13.37 -2.88 11.79
N PRO A 30 13.91 -2.35 12.91
CA PRO A 30 13.78 -0.96 13.39
C PRO A 30 14.82 0.04 12.82
N GLN A 31 15.80 -0.41 12.04
CA GLN A 31 16.94 0.43 11.58
C GLN A 31 16.47 1.69 10.84
N TYR A 32 15.50 1.54 9.92
CA TYR A 32 14.97 2.63 9.08
C TYR A 32 13.60 3.13 9.52
N ALA A 33 13.21 2.84 10.77
CA ALA A 33 11.93 3.31 11.30
C ALA A 33 11.81 4.85 11.22
N ASN A 34 10.65 5.31 10.77
CA ASN A 34 10.31 6.72 10.61
C ASN A 34 11.22 7.51 9.65
N THR A 35 11.99 6.84 8.77
CA THR A 35 12.68 7.55 7.69
C THR A 35 11.70 7.98 6.62
N ARG A 36 12.07 8.98 5.81
CA ARG A 36 11.24 9.48 4.71
C ARG A 36 10.96 8.38 3.68
N HIS A 37 11.92 7.50 3.44
CA HIS A 37 11.74 6.34 2.55
C HIS A 37 10.77 5.28 3.12
N ASN A 38 10.51 5.30 4.43
CA ASN A 38 9.49 4.48 5.09
C ASN A 38 8.13 5.18 5.22
N ALA A 39 7.91 6.33 4.56
CA ALA A 39 6.60 7.01 4.58
C ALA A 39 5.44 6.09 4.15
N GLY A 40 5.71 5.13 3.25
CA GLY A 40 4.75 4.10 2.86
C GLY A 40 4.33 3.19 4.02
N LEU A 41 5.27 2.78 4.86
CA LEU A 41 5.01 1.96 6.05
C LEU A 41 4.30 2.77 7.14
N VAL A 42 4.79 3.99 7.42
CA VAL A 42 4.17 4.91 8.38
C VAL A 42 2.71 5.17 8.02
N MET A 43 2.44 5.51 6.77
CA MET A 43 1.07 5.77 6.30
C MET A 43 0.20 4.53 6.36
N LEU A 44 0.74 3.34 6.05
CA LEU A 44 -0.02 2.10 6.15
C LEU A 44 -0.45 1.81 7.59
N ASP A 45 0.43 2.08 8.57
CA ASP A 45 0.14 1.90 10.00
C ASP A 45 -0.93 2.91 10.49
N LEU A 46 -0.85 4.16 10.05
CA LEU A 46 -1.86 5.18 10.34
C LEU A 46 -3.23 4.81 9.73
N LEU A 47 -3.25 4.35 8.48
CA LEU A 47 -4.47 3.86 7.82
C LEU A 47 -5.06 2.65 8.56
N ARG A 48 -4.22 1.69 8.99
CA ARG A 48 -4.67 0.54 9.79
C ARG A 48 -5.37 1.01 11.06
N GLN A 49 -4.74 1.89 11.84
CA GLN A 49 -5.31 2.41 13.08
C GLN A 49 -6.66 3.12 12.86
N ARG A 50 -6.79 3.85 11.76
CA ARG A 50 -8.00 4.62 11.45
C ARG A 50 -9.13 3.76 10.89
N LEU A 51 -8.81 2.71 10.12
CA LEU A 51 -9.78 1.83 9.47
C LEU A 51 -10.19 0.64 10.35
N ASP A 52 -9.38 0.28 11.35
CA ASP A 52 -9.68 -0.76 12.34
C ASP A 52 -10.48 -0.18 13.50
N SER A 53 -11.78 -0.01 13.30
CA SER A 53 -12.70 0.61 14.27
C SER A 53 -12.76 -0.10 15.63
N GLY A 54 -12.35 -1.36 15.72
CA GLY A 54 -12.33 -2.17 16.96
C GLY A 54 -10.95 -2.28 17.62
N GLY A 55 -9.88 -1.78 16.96
CA GLY A 55 -8.50 -1.89 17.47
C GLY A 55 -7.99 -3.33 17.63
N SER A 56 -8.71 -4.32 17.06
CA SER A 56 -8.51 -5.75 17.30
C SER A 56 -7.58 -6.42 16.28
N HIS A 57 -7.30 -5.77 15.14
CA HIS A 57 -6.53 -6.37 14.06
C HIS A 57 -5.05 -5.96 14.14
N SER A 58 -4.21 -6.92 14.46
CA SER A 58 -2.75 -6.76 14.49
C SER A 58 -2.11 -7.39 13.25
N TYR A 59 -0.90 -6.92 12.91
CA TYR A 59 -0.11 -7.56 11.88
C TYR A 59 0.32 -8.96 12.29
N LYS A 60 0.17 -9.90 11.36
CA LYS A 60 0.68 -11.27 11.44
C LYS A 60 1.89 -11.40 10.54
N VAL A 61 2.90 -12.16 10.97
CA VAL A 61 4.10 -12.42 10.18
C VAL A 61 3.77 -13.36 9.03
N CYS A 62 4.26 -13.07 7.84
CA CYS A 62 4.17 -13.98 6.70
C CYS A 62 5.18 -15.12 6.89
N MET A 63 4.75 -16.39 6.79
CA MET A 63 5.63 -17.56 7.01
C MET A 63 6.76 -17.67 5.97
N ASN A 64 6.54 -17.18 4.74
CA ASN A 64 7.44 -17.39 3.61
C ASN A 64 7.89 -16.09 2.93
N ALA A 65 7.82 -14.96 3.64
CA ALA A 65 8.26 -13.67 3.12
C ALA A 65 8.62 -12.72 4.27
N PRO A 66 9.63 -11.87 4.12
CA PRO A 66 10.00 -10.86 5.12
C PRO A 66 8.99 -9.69 5.08
N ALA A 67 7.74 -9.99 5.40
CA ALA A 67 6.61 -9.07 5.39
C ALA A 67 5.59 -9.46 6.46
N LYS A 68 4.69 -8.55 6.76
CA LYS A 68 3.55 -8.76 7.67
C LYS A 68 2.25 -8.45 6.93
N TYR A 69 1.15 -9.05 7.36
CA TYR A 69 -0.17 -8.79 6.79
C TYR A 69 -1.22 -8.62 7.88
N CYS A 70 -2.30 -7.91 7.55
CA CYS A 70 -3.44 -7.69 8.42
C CYS A 70 -4.73 -7.63 7.59
N HIS A 71 -5.72 -8.46 7.90
CA HIS A 71 -7.07 -8.29 7.37
C HIS A 71 -7.82 -7.32 8.28
N VAL A 72 -8.08 -6.12 7.81
CA VAL A 72 -8.88 -5.10 8.51
C VAL A 72 -10.37 -5.39 8.35
N SER A 73 -10.75 -5.91 7.19
CA SER A 73 -12.09 -6.41 6.86
C SER A 73 -12.00 -7.56 5.86
N PRO A 74 -13.10 -8.26 5.54
CA PRO A 74 -13.11 -9.26 4.47
C PRO A 74 -12.67 -8.72 3.11
N ASP A 75 -12.84 -7.42 2.88
CA ASP A 75 -12.59 -6.75 1.60
C ASP A 75 -11.32 -5.90 1.62
N LEU A 76 -10.60 -5.81 2.76
CA LEU A 76 -9.40 -5.00 2.92
C LEU A 76 -8.27 -5.77 3.57
N LEU A 77 -7.21 -6.00 2.80
CA LEU A 77 -5.95 -6.59 3.22
C LEU A 77 -4.86 -5.54 3.22
N LEU A 78 -4.08 -5.49 4.29
CA LEU A 78 -2.86 -4.71 4.38
C LEU A 78 -1.65 -5.65 4.30
N ILE A 79 -0.63 -5.29 3.50
CA ILE A 79 0.68 -5.96 3.46
C ILE A 79 1.75 -4.93 3.81
N ARG A 80 2.57 -5.23 4.81
CA ARG A 80 3.67 -4.39 5.28
C ARG A 80 5.00 -5.05 4.92
N SER A 81 5.71 -4.49 3.94
CA SER A 81 7.00 -4.99 3.45
C SER A 81 8.13 -4.26 4.19
N ASP A 82 8.49 -4.74 5.38
CA ASP A 82 9.41 -4.11 6.32
C ASP A 82 10.60 -5.00 6.74
N GLY A 83 10.76 -6.15 6.12
CA GLY A 83 11.83 -7.10 6.45
C GLY A 83 12.99 -7.16 5.44
N ASP A 84 12.83 -6.51 4.28
CA ASP A 84 13.85 -6.39 3.23
C ASP A 84 14.00 -4.93 2.79
N TYR A 85 15.13 -4.60 2.13
CA TYR A 85 15.34 -3.28 1.55
C TYR A 85 14.28 -2.97 0.49
N ILE A 86 13.88 -1.70 0.41
CA ILE A 86 12.79 -1.23 -0.46
C ILE A 86 13.01 -1.57 -1.95
N ASN A 87 14.26 -1.61 -2.42
CA ASN A 87 14.59 -2.01 -3.78
C ASN A 87 14.37 -3.51 -4.06
N LEU A 88 14.10 -4.32 -3.02
CA LEU A 88 13.74 -5.74 -3.12
C LEU A 88 12.22 -5.97 -2.96
N SER A 89 11.41 -4.92 -2.84
CA SER A 89 9.95 -5.03 -2.60
C SER A 89 9.25 -5.96 -3.59
N GLY A 90 9.67 -6.00 -4.85
CA GLY A 90 9.09 -6.91 -5.85
C GLY A 90 9.30 -8.38 -5.50
N LYS A 91 10.49 -8.75 -5.04
CA LYS A 91 10.82 -10.12 -4.60
C LYS A 91 9.99 -10.53 -3.39
N THR A 92 9.75 -9.59 -2.46
CA THR A 92 9.02 -9.84 -1.21
C THR A 92 7.50 -9.85 -1.43
N VAL A 93 6.96 -8.87 -2.12
CA VAL A 93 5.51 -8.61 -2.21
C VAL A 93 4.83 -9.43 -3.31
N VAL A 94 5.43 -9.53 -4.49
CA VAL A 94 4.76 -10.15 -5.65
C VAL A 94 4.40 -11.62 -5.42
N PRO A 95 5.19 -12.46 -4.76
CA PRO A 95 4.77 -13.82 -4.41
C PRO A 95 3.54 -13.86 -3.50
N LEU A 96 3.35 -12.86 -2.61
CA LEU A 96 2.16 -12.75 -1.76
C LEU A 96 0.94 -12.37 -2.60
N TRP A 97 1.05 -11.37 -3.49
CA TRP A 97 -0.03 -10.99 -4.40
C TRP A 97 -0.50 -12.14 -5.28
N LYS A 98 0.44 -12.94 -5.82
CA LYS A 98 0.12 -14.10 -6.68
C LYS A 98 -0.64 -15.21 -5.96
N ARG A 99 -0.58 -15.26 -4.62
CA ARG A 99 -1.28 -16.25 -3.79
C ARG A 99 -2.66 -15.79 -3.32
N LEU A 100 -3.04 -14.53 -3.58
CA LEU A 100 -4.36 -14.04 -3.20
C LEU A 100 -5.46 -14.75 -4.01
N PRO A 101 -6.59 -15.11 -3.38
CA PRO A 101 -7.72 -15.68 -4.08
C PRO A 101 -8.29 -14.67 -5.08
N HIS A 102 -8.78 -15.16 -6.22
CA HIS A 102 -9.34 -14.31 -7.28
C HIS A 102 -8.43 -13.13 -7.66
N ARG A 103 -7.12 -13.37 -7.76
CA ARG A 103 -6.07 -12.36 -7.96
C ARG A 103 -6.36 -11.35 -9.07
N ASP A 104 -7.09 -11.74 -10.12
CA ASP A 104 -7.43 -10.87 -11.25
C ASP A 104 -8.54 -9.87 -10.90
N ALA A 105 -9.25 -10.09 -9.78
CA ALA A 105 -10.27 -9.19 -9.23
C ALA A 105 -9.74 -8.35 -8.04
N VAL A 106 -8.48 -8.54 -7.63
CA VAL A 106 -7.88 -7.77 -6.52
C VAL A 106 -7.43 -6.40 -7.00
N THR A 107 -7.84 -5.36 -6.28
CA THR A 107 -7.31 -4.01 -6.48
C THR A 107 -6.02 -3.84 -5.67
N HIS A 108 -4.86 -3.83 -6.35
CA HIS A 108 -3.57 -3.59 -5.69
C HIS A 108 -3.27 -2.10 -5.61
N ILE A 109 -2.94 -1.60 -4.41
CA ILE A 109 -2.55 -0.21 -4.16
C ILE A 109 -1.23 -0.21 -3.37
N VAL A 110 -0.17 0.36 -3.94
CA VAL A 110 1.13 0.49 -3.30
C VAL A 110 1.24 1.85 -2.62
N VAL A 111 1.49 1.86 -1.32
CA VAL A 111 1.73 3.07 -0.52
C VAL A 111 3.22 3.30 -0.44
N HIS A 112 3.69 4.47 -0.90
CA HIS A 112 5.12 4.77 -1.03
C HIS A 112 5.41 6.27 -0.85
N ASP A 113 6.67 6.62 -0.59
CA ASP A 113 7.15 7.99 -0.56
C ASP A 113 7.23 8.63 -1.96
N GLU A 114 7.02 9.94 -2.04
CA GLU A 114 7.10 10.69 -3.29
C GLU A 114 7.81 12.03 -3.10
N LEU A 115 9.02 12.14 -3.65
CA LEU A 115 9.87 13.33 -3.59
C LEU A 115 9.29 14.56 -4.29
N SER A 116 8.48 14.35 -5.33
CA SER A 116 7.91 15.46 -6.12
C SER A 116 6.68 16.11 -5.49
N LEU A 117 6.20 15.57 -4.37
CA LEU A 117 5.08 16.09 -3.61
C LEU A 117 5.56 16.72 -2.30
N PRO A 118 5.11 17.94 -1.96
CA PRO A 118 5.35 18.50 -0.64
C PRO A 118 4.78 17.61 0.46
N LEU A 119 5.38 17.64 1.65
CA LEU A 119 4.83 17.02 2.84
C LEU A 119 3.38 17.48 3.09
N GLY A 120 2.53 16.61 3.56
CA GLY A 120 1.10 16.87 3.71
C GLY A 120 0.27 16.74 2.42
N LYS A 121 0.88 16.47 1.26
CA LYS A 121 0.18 16.16 0.00
C LYS A 121 0.17 14.66 -0.25
N VAL A 122 -0.96 14.16 -0.77
CA VAL A 122 -1.14 12.75 -1.15
C VAL A 122 -1.79 12.69 -2.53
N GLN A 123 -1.32 11.78 -3.37
CA GLN A 123 -1.91 11.53 -4.69
C GLN A 123 -2.18 10.05 -4.90
N LEU A 124 -3.39 9.72 -5.33
CA LEU A 124 -3.70 8.40 -5.88
C LEU A 124 -3.39 8.41 -7.38
N ARG A 125 -2.46 7.57 -7.81
CA ARG A 125 -2.02 7.42 -9.19
C ARG A 125 -2.55 6.13 -9.79
N LYS A 126 -3.14 6.22 -10.98
CA LYS A 126 -3.66 5.07 -11.71
C LYS A 126 -2.52 4.17 -12.22
N PRO A 127 -2.82 2.88 -12.49
CA PRO A 127 -1.92 1.99 -13.23
C PRO A 127 -1.40 2.64 -14.52
N GLY A 128 -0.21 2.24 -14.97
CA GLY A 128 0.38 2.73 -16.22
C GLY A 128 1.05 4.11 -16.13
N THR A 129 1.00 4.81 -14.99
CA THR A 129 1.65 6.11 -14.86
C THR A 129 3.13 5.98 -14.47
N SER A 130 3.98 6.97 -14.82
CA SER A 130 5.44 6.95 -14.57
C SER A 130 5.80 6.66 -13.11
N LEU A 131 6.75 5.75 -12.85
CA LEU A 131 7.26 5.39 -11.52
C LEU A 131 8.24 6.43 -10.93
N ARG A 132 8.55 7.49 -11.67
CA ARG A 132 9.38 8.63 -11.23
C ARG A 132 10.73 8.24 -10.58
N GLY A 133 11.31 7.13 -11.02
CA GLY A 133 12.62 6.70 -10.54
C GLY A 133 12.62 5.93 -9.20
N HIS A 134 11.49 5.73 -8.56
CA HIS A 134 11.40 5.04 -7.26
C HIS A 134 11.78 3.56 -7.37
N ASN A 135 12.87 3.16 -6.71
CA ASN A 135 13.46 1.82 -6.87
C ASN A 135 12.53 0.68 -6.39
N GLY A 136 11.79 0.86 -5.30
CA GLY A 136 10.82 -0.12 -4.84
C GLY A 136 9.69 -0.36 -5.84
N LEU A 137 9.18 0.71 -6.47
CA LEU A 137 8.17 0.59 -7.53
C LEU A 137 8.72 -0.07 -8.80
N ARG A 138 9.98 0.21 -9.16
CA ARG A 138 10.66 -0.48 -10.28
C ARG A 138 10.78 -1.98 -10.00
N SER A 139 11.15 -2.35 -8.78
CA SER A 139 11.24 -3.74 -8.34
C SER A 139 9.89 -4.45 -8.42
N LEU A 140 8.81 -3.82 -7.93
CA LEU A 140 7.46 -4.36 -8.03
C LEU A 140 7.07 -4.58 -9.50
N ARG A 141 7.23 -3.58 -10.37
CA ARG A 141 6.91 -3.69 -11.80
C ARG A 141 7.67 -4.83 -12.47
N SER A 142 8.97 -4.96 -12.20
CA SER A 142 9.82 -6.00 -12.80
C SER A 142 9.35 -7.41 -12.42
N HIS A 143 8.96 -7.66 -11.17
CA HIS A 143 8.54 -8.97 -10.69
C HIS A 143 7.06 -9.28 -10.99
N TRP A 144 6.20 -8.25 -11.02
CA TRP A 144 4.78 -8.39 -11.39
C TRP A 144 4.58 -8.57 -12.90
N GLY A 145 5.53 -8.09 -13.69
CA GLY A 145 5.47 -8.13 -15.15
C GLY A 145 4.67 -6.97 -15.78
N SER A 146 4.13 -6.07 -14.96
CA SER A 146 3.39 -4.88 -15.41
C SER A 146 3.40 -3.81 -14.33
N ASP A 147 2.92 -2.62 -14.65
CA ASP A 147 2.60 -1.54 -13.71
C ASP A 147 1.08 -1.45 -13.42
N GLY A 148 0.38 -2.60 -13.50
CA GLY A 148 -1.06 -2.77 -13.30
C GLY A 148 -1.53 -2.62 -11.85
N PHE A 149 -0.91 -1.73 -11.06
CA PHE A 149 -1.30 -1.41 -9.69
C PHE A 149 -1.45 0.10 -9.47
N HIS A 150 -2.40 0.47 -8.62
CA HIS A 150 -2.53 1.85 -8.15
C HIS A 150 -1.38 2.21 -7.19
N ARG A 151 -1.12 3.49 -7.03
CA ARG A 151 -0.10 3.98 -6.10
C ARG A 151 -0.64 5.13 -5.29
N LEU A 152 -0.58 4.99 -3.98
CA LEU A 152 -0.84 6.07 -3.03
C LEU A 152 0.50 6.72 -2.69
N ALA A 153 0.78 7.82 -3.37
CA ALA A 153 2.03 8.57 -3.28
C ALA A 153 1.96 9.55 -2.12
N ILE A 154 2.79 9.34 -1.11
CA ILE A 154 2.87 10.18 0.09
C ILE A 154 3.98 11.20 -0.09
N GLY A 155 3.62 12.47 -0.13
CA GLY A 155 4.59 13.55 -0.27
C GLY A 155 5.53 13.63 0.92
N ILE A 156 6.82 13.64 0.63
CA ILE A 156 7.88 13.79 1.62
C ILE A 156 8.70 15.06 1.42
N GLY A 157 8.39 15.84 0.35
CA GLY A 157 9.23 16.95 -0.07
C GLY A 157 10.51 16.49 -0.76
N ARG A 158 11.37 17.45 -1.11
CA ARG A 158 12.63 17.21 -1.81
C ARG A 158 13.70 18.17 -1.31
N PRO A 159 14.97 17.76 -1.20
CA PRO A 159 16.08 18.69 -0.96
C PRO A 159 16.24 19.65 -2.15
N HIS A 160 16.80 20.82 -1.89
CA HIS A 160 17.06 21.81 -2.94
C HIS A 160 18.05 21.31 -3.98
N GLU A 161 19.04 20.57 -3.55
CA GLU A 161 20.05 19.96 -4.40
C GLU A 161 19.52 18.69 -5.09
N ARG A 162 20.02 18.45 -6.32
CA ARG A 162 19.63 17.28 -7.12
C ARG A 162 20.71 16.21 -7.16
N ASP A 163 21.79 16.41 -6.41
CA ASP A 163 22.85 15.44 -6.28
C ASP A 163 22.29 14.10 -5.78
N PRO A 164 22.64 12.96 -6.41
CA PRO A 164 22.11 11.66 -6.02
C PRO A 164 22.42 11.29 -4.57
N GLN A 165 23.60 11.69 -4.03
CA GLN A 165 23.97 11.40 -2.65
C GLN A 165 23.09 12.20 -1.68
N VAL A 166 22.91 13.50 -1.94
CA VAL A 166 22.04 14.38 -1.12
C VAL A 166 20.61 13.85 -1.11
N VAL A 167 20.08 13.41 -2.26
CA VAL A 167 18.75 12.82 -2.34
C VAL A 167 18.68 11.49 -1.55
N SER A 168 19.71 10.65 -1.64
CA SER A 168 19.81 9.40 -0.88
C SER A 168 19.81 9.66 0.63
N ASP A 169 20.62 10.58 1.10
CA ASP A 169 20.72 10.94 2.52
C ASP A 169 19.39 11.54 3.01
N TYR A 170 18.74 12.36 2.19
CA TYR A 170 17.43 12.93 2.50
C TYR A 170 16.36 11.86 2.69
N VAL A 171 16.21 10.91 1.78
CA VAL A 171 15.16 9.87 1.92
C VAL A 171 15.44 8.92 3.09
N LEU A 172 16.70 8.76 3.49
CA LEU A 172 17.09 7.95 4.64
C LEU A 172 17.06 8.74 5.95
N SER A 173 16.91 10.06 5.93
CA SER A 173 16.73 10.86 7.13
C SER A 173 15.36 10.60 7.76
N ARG A 174 15.26 10.75 9.08
CA ARG A 174 14.00 10.56 9.82
C ARG A 174 13.13 11.81 9.72
N PHE A 175 11.83 11.61 9.77
CA PHE A 175 10.89 12.69 10.03
C PHE A 175 11.08 13.23 11.46
N ASP A 176 10.95 14.54 11.62
CA ASP A 176 10.85 15.15 12.94
C ASP A 176 9.41 15.06 13.49
N GLY A 177 9.21 15.56 14.73
CA GLY A 177 7.90 15.48 15.40
C GLY A 177 6.81 16.29 14.70
N GLN A 178 7.14 17.42 14.08
CA GLN A 178 6.16 18.24 13.34
C GLN A 178 5.78 17.55 12.02
N GLU A 179 6.74 17.01 11.31
CA GLU A 179 6.53 16.26 10.08
C GLU A 179 5.69 14.99 10.33
N MET A 180 5.97 14.25 11.41
CA MET A 180 5.15 13.11 11.83
C MET A 180 3.71 13.53 12.15
N SER A 181 3.50 14.68 12.79
CA SER A 181 2.17 15.22 13.04
C SER A 181 1.44 15.55 11.73
N ILE A 182 2.13 16.11 10.73
CA ILE A 182 1.56 16.36 9.40
C ILE A 182 1.14 15.05 8.71
N LEU A 183 1.96 14.00 8.82
CA LEU A 183 1.61 12.67 8.28
C LEU A 183 0.37 12.10 8.98
N ALA A 184 0.30 12.19 10.32
CA ALA A 184 -0.78 11.64 11.12
C ALA A 184 -2.11 12.42 11.00
N THR A 185 -2.07 13.66 10.53
CA THR A 185 -3.26 14.50 10.36
C THR A 185 -3.54 14.75 8.88
N GLN A 186 -2.86 15.73 8.28
CA GLN A 186 -3.16 16.20 6.92
C GLN A 186 -3.00 15.13 5.85
N SER A 187 -1.89 14.34 5.90
CA SER A 187 -1.64 13.30 4.90
C SER A 187 -2.61 12.15 5.07
N LEU A 188 -2.92 11.74 6.31
CA LEU A 188 -3.85 10.65 6.59
C LEU A 188 -5.27 10.98 6.10
N GLU A 189 -5.80 12.16 6.38
CA GLU A 189 -7.15 12.55 5.93
C GLU A 189 -7.23 12.58 4.39
N LYS A 190 -6.19 13.11 3.72
CA LYS A 190 -6.12 13.07 2.26
C LYS A 190 -5.97 11.66 1.70
N ALA A 191 -5.22 10.78 2.38
CA ALA A 191 -5.10 9.38 1.98
C ALA A 191 -6.46 8.67 2.04
N LEU A 192 -7.21 8.86 3.12
CA LEU A 192 -8.57 8.31 3.28
C LEU A 192 -9.51 8.83 2.19
N GLU A 193 -9.53 10.15 1.95
CA GLU A 193 -10.32 10.76 0.86
C GLU A 193 -10.03 10.11 -0.49
N LYS A 194 -8.74 9.93 -0.85
CA LYS A 194 -8.34 9.35 -2.13
C LYS A 194 -8.68 7.86 -2.25
N LEU A 195 -8.73 7.14 -1.13
CA LEU A 195 -9.05 5.72 -1.11
C LEU A 195 -10.54 5.40 -1.13
N GLN A 196 -11.43 6.36 -0.81
CA GLN A 196 -12.88 6.15 -0.72
C GLN A 196 -13.50 5.45 -1.94
N SER A 197 -13.00 5.71 -3.13
CA SER A 197 -13.52 5.09 -4.36
C SER A 197 -12.98 3.68 -4.64
N LEU A 198 -12.02 3.21 -3.85
CA LEU A 198 -11.35 1.93 -4.03
C LEU A 198 -11.49 0.99 -2.82
N LEU A 199 -12.01 1.48 -1.70
CA LEU A 199 -12.37 0.73 -0.50
C LEU A 199 -13.88 0.50 -0.45
#